data_fc8bc5aa14c7fff09979cff33c443ab7
#
_entry.id   fc8bc5aa14c7fff09979cff33c443ab7
#
_cell.length_a   1.000
_cell.length_b   1.000
_cell.length_c   1.000
_cell.angle_alpha   90.00
_cell.angle_beta   90.00
_cell.angle_gamma   90.00
#
_symmetry.space_group_name_H-M   'P 1'
#
loop_
_entity.id
_entity.type
_entity.pdbx_description
1 polymer ?
#
loop_
_entity_poly.entity_id
_entity_poly.type
_entity_poly.pdbx_seq_one_letter_code
_entity_poly.pdbx_strand_id
1 'polypeptide(L)'
;MLADSTMASADARWLEGLEESGIGAVRPIGRSGDLRESAPVGPSSALGGTVRPRNQVVRPISVVANAKPDIVSPTSFNQAQEVADGFKGGRPVVMDLQRADRELSRRLIDFASGLCYGLGGKMERLTGQVYLLTPANVEVSADERRRLLELDLDD
;
A
#
# COMPACT_ATOMS: atom_id res chain seq x y z
N MET A 1 -10.13 26.42 -46.92
CA MET A 1 -8.69 26.16 -46.99
C MET A 1 -7.96 26.96 -45.96
N LEU A 2 -7.88 26.51 -44.79
CA LEU A 2 -6.83 26.90 -43.83
C LEU A 2 -7.02 26.06 -42.61
N ALA A 3 -6.27 24.97 -42.53
CA ALA A 3 -6.17 24.13 -41.37
C ALA A 3 -5.49 24.92 -40.26
N ASP A 4 -6.20 25.18 -39.24
CA ASP A 4 -5.75 25.89 -38.06
C ASP A 4 -4.85 25.01 -37.21
N SER A 5 -3.58 25.28 -37.29
CA SER A 5 -2.54 24.69 -36.44
C SER A 5 -2.40 25.52 -35.17
N THR A 6 -3.39 25.48 -34.29
CA THR A 6 -3.30 26.22 -33.03
C THR A 6 -3.71 25.35 -31.83
N MET A 7 -3.28 24.10 -31.79
CA MET A 7 -3.47 23.24 -30.62
C MET A 7 -2.20 22.57 -30.09
N ALA A 8 -1.05 23.16 -30.30
CA ALA A 8 0.22 22.62 -29.84
C ALA A 8 0.97 23.55 -28.87
N SER A 9 0.30 24.48 -28.22
CA SER A 9 1.00 25.45 -27.37
C SER A 9 0.53 25.52 -25.92
N ALA A 10 -0.38 24.65 -25.49
CA ALA A 10 -0.86 24.67 -24.12
C ALA A 10 -0.19 23.65 -23.21
N ASP A 11 0.50 22.68 -23.76
CA ASP A 11 1.05 21.56 -22.96
C ASP A 11 2.51 21.75 -22.50
N ALA A 12 3.16 22.81 -22.91
CA ALA A 12 4.57 23.02 -22.52
C ALA A 12 4.76 23.96 -21.33
N ARG A 13 3.73 24.65 -20.88
CA ARG A 13 3.88 25.66 -19.80
C ARG A 13 3.96 25.09 -18.39
N TRP A 14 3.51 23.88 -18.18
CA TRP A 14 3.63 23.27 -16.86
C TRP A 14 5.02 22.68 -16.58
N LEU A 15 5.82 22.45 -17.64
CA LEU A 15 7.19 21.94 -17.51
C LEU A 15 8.21 23.04 -17.15
N GLU A 16 7.92 24.30 -17.43
CA GLU A 16 8.85 25.39 -17.11
C GLU A 16 8.85 25.83 -15.63
N GLY A 17 7.87 25.39 -14.85
CA GLY A 17 7.80 25.68 -13.42
C GLY A 17 8.54 24.70 -12.51
N LEU A 18 9.09 23.63 -13.04
CA LEU A 18 9.71 22.55 -12.24
C LEU A 18 11.23 22.71 -12.05
N GLU A 19 11.86 23.66 -12.74
CA GLU A 19 13.31 23.82 -12.68
C GLU A 19 13.80 24.77 -11.58
N GLU A 20 12.91 25.53 -10.94
CA GLU A 20 13.29 26.49 -9.89
C GLU A 20 12.96 26.06 -8.46
N SER A 21 12.29 24.95 -8.28
CA SER A 21 12.20 24.34 -6.95
C SER A 21 13.43 23.46 -6.76
N GLY A 22 14.49 24.09 -6.26
CA GLY A 22 15.69 23.39 -5.81
C GLY A 22 15.32 22.29 -4.82
N ILE A 23 15.02 21.12 -5.35
CA ILE A 23 15.02 19.90 -4.56
C ILE A 23 16.46 19.71 -4.17
N GLY A 24 16.74 20.01 -2.91
CA GLY A 24 18.06 20.02 -2.33
C GLY A 24 18.88 18.81 -2.78
N ALA A 25 19.99 19.12 -3.40
CA ALA A 25 21.02 18.15 -3.70
C ALA A 25 21.29 17.34 -2.43
N VAL A 26 21.03 16.06 -2.50
CA VAL A 26 21.46 15.10 -1.49
C VAL A 26 22.97 15.20 -1.44
N ARG A 27 23.49 15.88 -0.44
CA ARG A 27 24.93 15.94 -0.21
C ARG A 27 25.39 14.54 0.18
N PRO A 28 26.28 13.91 -0.56
CA PRO A 28 26.91 12.70 -0.07
C PRO A 28 27.71 13.10 1.19
N ILE A 29 27.46 12.39 2.27
CA ILE A 29 28.24 12.51 3.50
C ILE A 29 29.66 12.13 3.15
N GLY A 30 30.52 13.13 3.04
CA GLY A 30 31.93 12.97 2.78
C GLY A 30 32.55 12.16 3.91
N ARG A 31 33.07 11.03 3.53
CA ARG A 31 33.95 10.21 4.34
C ARG A 31 35.26 10.96 4.45
N SER A 32 35.42 11.78 5.47
CA SER A 32 36.73 12.28 5.82
C SER A 32 37.51 11.17 6.50
N GLY A 33 38.41 10.62 5.74
CA GLY A 33 39.47 9.81 6.29
C GLY A 33 40.46 10.67 7.04
N ASP A 34 40.62 10.46 8.31
CA ASP A 34 41.84 10.83 9.00
C ASP A 34 42.58 9.59 9.43
N LEU A 35 43.62 9.34 8.63
CA LEU A 35 44.68 8.42 8.95
C LEU A 35 45.59 9.10 9.98
N ARG A 36 45.61 8.64 11.19
CA ARG A 36 46.76 8.71 12.09
C ARG A 36 46.84 7.42 12.88
N GLU A 37 47.56 6.55 12.32
CA GLU A 37 48.80 5.92 12.74
C GLU A 37 49.21 6.26 14.19
N SER A 38 49.11 5.24 15.04
CA SER A 38 50.11 4.91 16.07
C SER A 38 49.69 3.65 16.81
N ALA A 39 50.31 2.55 16.51
CA ALA A 39 50.50 1.44 17.45
C ALA A 39 51.55 1.82 18.48
N PRO A 40 51.66 1.18 19.63
CA PRO A 40 52.09 -0.22 19.70
C PRO A 40 51.46 -1.04 20.84
N VAL A 41 51.31 -2.31 20.53
CA VAL A 41 51.74 -3.50 21.27
C VAL A 41 51.60 -3.51 22.79
N GLY A 42 50.77 -4.40 23.25
CA GLY A 42 50.85 -5.01 24.56
C GLY A 42 49.99 -6.28 24.58
N PRO A 43 50.56 -7.45 24.85
CA PRO A 43 49.80 -8.68 24.95
C PRO A 43 49.16 -8.81 26.35
N SER A 44 47.86 -8.96 26.41
CA SER A 44 47.26 -9.46 27.65
C SER A 44 45.99 -10.24 27.37
N SER A 45 46.21 -11.53 27.42
CA SER A 45 45.33 -12.53 28.08
C SER A 45 43.83 -12.45 27.88
N ALA A 46 43.40 -13.41 27.10
CA ALA A 46 42.31 -14.32 27.42
C ALA A 46 41.25 -13.85 28.44
N LEU A 47 40.07 -13.62 27.92
CA LEU A 47 38.86 -14.11 28.58
C LEU A 47 37.77 -14.20 27.49
N GLY A 48 37.37 -15.42 27.24
CA GLY A 48 36.33 -15.75 26.28
C GLY A 48 35.02 -15.02 26.57
N GLY A 49 34.79 -13.98 25.79
CA GLY A 49 33.48 -13.40 25.58
C GLY A 49 32.83 -14.20 24.47
N THR A 50 32.06 -15.24 24.83
CA THR A 50 31.12 -15.84 23.91
C THR A 50 30.18 -14.73 23.43
N VAL A 51 30.43 -14.27 22.21
CA VAL A 51 29.48 -13.46 21.48
C VAL A 51 28.24 -14.35 21.28
N ARG A 52 27.31 -14.24 22.21
CA ARG A 52 26.00 -14.86 22.03
C ARG A 52 25.40 -14.22 20.79
N PRO A 53 25.10 -15.00 19.73
CA PRO A 53 24.33 -14.45 18.64
C PRO A 53 23.05 -13.92 19.27
N ARG A 54 22.82 -12.61 19.14
CA ARG A 54 21.50 -12.05 19.39
C ARG A 54 20.60 -12.77 18.40
N ASN A 55 19.91 -13.81 18.88
CA ASN A 55 18.71 -14.28 18.22
C ASN A 55 17.83 -13.05 18.07
N GLN A 56 17.87 -12.45 16.89
CA GLN A 56 16.79 -11.60 16.44
C GLN A 56 15.57 -12.54 16.44
N VAL A 57 14.81 -12.47 17.51
CA VAL A 57 13.48 -13.05 17.54
C VAL A 57 12.72 -12.30 16.48
N VAL A 58 12.73 -12.83 15.26
CA VAL A 58 11.80 -12.44 14.22
C VAL A 58 10.45 -12.78 14.82
N ARG A 59 9.78 -11.76 15.39
CA ARG A 59 8.41 -11.93 15.87
C ARG A 59 7.61 -12.26 14.62
N PRO A 60 7.02 -13.44 14.52
CA PRO A 60 6.12 -13.72 13.41
C PRO A 60 5.06 -12.62 13.45
N ILE A 61 4.91 -11.90 12.35
CA ILE A 61 3.80 -10.99 12.19
C ILE A 61 2.57 -11.87 12.31
N SER A 62 1.81 -11.66 13.38
CA SER A 62 0.61 -12.45 13.62
C SER A 62 -0.36 -12.16 12.49
N VAL A 63 -0.45 -13.08 11.53
CA VAL A 63 -1.50 -13.06 10.53
C VAL A 63 -2.80 -13.31 11.26
N VAL A 64 -3.72 -12.37 11.21
CA VAL A 64 -5.08 -12.58 11.72
C VAL A 64 -5.78 -13.50 10.73
N ALA A 65 -5.76 -14.80 11.06
CA ALA A 65 -6.48 -15.79 10.28
C ALA A 65 -7.98 -15.73 10.61
N ASN A 66 -8.83 -15.90 9.59
CA ASN A 66 -10.28 -15.97 9.70
C ASN A 66 -10.97 -14.65 10.16
N ALA A 67 -10.45 -13.51 9.76
CA ALA A 67 -11.16 -12.26 9.96
C ALA A 67 -12.45 -12.25 9.12
N LYS A 68 -13.58 -11.99 9.78
CA LYS A 68 -14.86 -11.85 9.10
C LYS A 68 -14.90 -10.52 8.34
N PRO A 69 -15.21 -10.53 7.05
CA PRO A 69 -15.28 -9.31 6.25
C PRO A 69 -16.49 -8.44 6.62
N ASP A 70 -16.29 -7.14 6.60
CA ASP A 70 -17.38 -6.17 6.62
C ASP A 70 -17.94 -6.01 5.19
N ILE A 71 -19.25 -5.99 5.04
CA ILE A 71 -19.89 -5.82 3.72
C ILE A 71 -20.38 -4.38 3.61
N VAL A 72 -19.93 -3.66 2.59
CA VAL A 72 -20.31 -2.29 2.30
C VAL A 72 -20.83 -2.21 0.86
N SER A 73 -22.06 -1.69 0.70
CA SER A 73 -22.70 -1.48 -0.61
C SER A 73 -22.89 0.02 -0.85
N PRO A 74 -21.85 0.73 -1.32
CA PRO A 74 -21.89 2.17 -1.45
C PRO A 74 -22.80 2.61 -2.60
N THR A 75 -23.70 3.54 -2.32
CA THR A 75 -24.58 4.21 -3.29
C THR A 75 -24.09 5.62 -3.65
N SER A 76 -23.08 6.10 -2.95
CA SER A 76 -22.42 7.38 -3.21
C SER A 76 -20.92 7.30 -2.91
N PHE A 77 -20.14 8.21 -3.51
CA PHE A 77 -18.69 8.24 -3.27
C PHE A 77 -18.33 8.61 -1.82
N ASN A 78 -19.19 9.30 -1.10
CA ASN A 78 -18.96 9.63 0.31
C ASN A 78 -18.82 8.38 1.19
N GLN A 79 -19.49 7.29 0.81
CA GLN A 79 -19.39 6.01 1.53
C GLN A 79 -18.09 5.25 1.28
N ALA A 80 -17.23 5.73 0.37
CA ALA A 80 -15.86 5.22 0.23
C ALA A 80 -15.06 5.32 1.54
N GLN A 81 -15.41 6.27 2.40
CA GLN A 81 -14.80 6.42 3.71
C GLN A 81 -15.04 5.20 4.61
N GLU A 82 -16.25 4.61 4.58
CA GLU A 82 -16.56 3.40 5.36
C GLU A 82 -15.66 2.23 4.94
N VAL A 83 -15.43 2.08 3.63
CA VAL A 83 -14.50 1.08 3.08
C VAL A 83 -13.08 1.32 3.59
N ALA A 84 -12.64 2.58 3.56
CA ALA A 84 -11.31 2.96 4.02
C ALA A 84 -11.11 2.74 5.52
N ASP A 85 -12.10 3.10 6.33
CA ASP A 85 -12.03 2.97 7.78
C ASP A 85 -12.00 1.50 8.22
N GLY A 86 -12.82 0.64 7.62
CA GLY A 86 -12.78 -0.80 7.84
C GLY A 86 -11.41 -1.37 7.48
N PHE A 87 -10.92 -1.05 6.31
CA PHE A 87 -9.62 -1.51 5.81
C PHE A 87 -8.43 -1.02 6.65
N LYS A 88 -8.41 0.24 7.04
CA LYS A 88 -7.40 0.82 7.95
C LYS A 88 -7.47 0.22 9.35
N GLY A 89 -8.67 -0.18 9.78
CA GLY A 89 -8.89 -0.89 11.03
C GLY A 89 -8.39 -2.35 11.02
N GLY A 90 -7.79 -2.81 9.94
CA GLY A 90 -7.26 -4.17 9.81
C GLY A 90 -8.36 -5.22 9.57
N ARG A 91 -9.53 -4.81 9.10
CA ARG A 91 -10.63 -5.71 8.76
C ARG A 91 -10.73 -5.86 7.25
N PRO A 92 -10.93 -7.09 6.74
CA PRO A 92 -11.24 -7.26 5.34
C PRO A 92 -12.61 -6.62 5.05
N VAL A 93 -12.74 -6.03 3.87
CA VAL A 93 -13.97 -5.34 3.44
C VAL A 93 -14.43 -5.91 2.11
N VAL A 94 -15.69 -6.30 2.04
CA VAL A 94 -16.37 -6.63 0.78
C VAL A 94 -17.07 -5.37 0.30
N MET A 95 -16.68 -4.91 -0.87
CA MET A 95 -17.31 -3.78 -1.54
C MET A 95 -18.24 -4.29 -2.64
N ASP A 96 -19.54 -4.18 -2.43
CA ASP A 96 -20.55 -4.56 -3.38
C ASP A 96 -20.99 -3.34 -4.20
N LEU A 97 -20.71 -3.37 -5.50
CA LEU A 97 -21.00 -2.29 -6.45
C LEU A 97 -22.15 -2.62 -7.41
N GLN A 98 -22.92 -3.66 -7.14
CA GLN A 98 -23.99 -4.10 -8.05
C GLN A 98 -25.10 -3.03 -8.19
N ARG A 99 -25.32 -2.24 -7.13
CA ARG A 99 -26.30 -1.14 -7.10
C ARG A 99 -25.73 0.22 -7.50
N ALA A 100 -24.40 0.31 -7.65
CA ALA A 100 -23.73 1.53 -8.07
C ALA A 100 -23.81 1.70 -9.58
N ASP A 101 -24.00 2.93 -10.04
CA ASP A 101 -23.89 3.20 -11.47
C ASP A 101 -22.43 3.03 -11.96
N ARG A 102 -22.26 3.01 -13.26
CA ARG A 102 -20.95 2.73 -13.87
C ARG A 102 -19.88 3.74 -13.49
N GLU A 103 -20.22 5.02 -13.37
CA GLU A 103 -19.29 6.06 -13.03
C GLU A 103 -18.85 5.96 -11.58
N LEU A 104 -19.81 5.81 -10.67
CA LEU A 104 -19.56 5.60 -9.26
C LEU A 104 -18.72 4.34 -9.03
N SER A 105 -19.06 3.23 -9.67
CA SER A 105 -18.31 1.97 -9.58
C SER A 105 -16.85 2.17 -9.98
N ARG A 106 -16.60 2.83 -11.09
CA ARG A 106 -15.24 3.12 -11.56
C ARG A 106 -14.44 3.94 -10.54
N ARG A 107 -15.02 5.00 -10.02
CA ARG A 107 -14.36 5.86 -9.02
C ARG A 107 -14.06 5.11 -7.73
N LEU A 108 -14.99 4.25 -7.29
CA LEU A 108 -14.78 3.43 -6.10
C LEU A 108 -13.71 2.37 -6.30
N ILE A 109 -13.63 1.75 -7.48
CA ILE A 109 -12.58 0.80 -7.83
C ILE A 109 -11.21 1.51 -7.86
N ASP A 110 -11.11 2.67 -8.47
CA ASP A 110 -9.88 3.46 -8.52
C ASP A 110 -9.43 3.85 -7.10
N PHE A 111 -10.36 4.30 -6.27
CA PHE A 111 -10.09 4.63 -4.87
C PHE A 111 -9.63 3.40 -4.07
N ALA A 112 -10.34 2.28 -4.16
CA ALA A 112 -10.02 1.05 -3.45
C ALA A 112 -8.67 0.46 -3.88
N SER A 113 -8.35 0.53 -5.18
CA SER A 113 -7.06 0.11 -5.71
C SER A 113 -5.91 0.94 -5.15
N GLY A 114 -6.09 2.27 -5.10
CA GLY A 114 -5.12 3.18 -4.50
C GLY A 114 -4.94 2.96 -3.00
N LEU A 115 -6.04 2.72 -2.28
CA LEU A 115 -6.04 2.39 -0.86
C LEU A 115 -5.25 1.11 -0.57
N CYS A 116 -5.54 0.04 -1.30
CA CYS A 116 -4.84 -1.23 -1.16
C CYS A 116 -3.36 -1.10 -1.49
N TYR A 117 -3.02 -0.41 -2.57
CA TYR A 117 -1.63 -0.17 -2.94
C TYR A 117 -0.88 0.63 -1.87
N GLY A 118 -1.47 1.71 -1.38
CA GLY A 118 -0.85 2.60 -0.40
C GLY A 118 -0.65 1.95 0.98
N LEU A 119 -1.52 1.03 1.38
CA LEU A 119 -1.48 0.36 2.67
C LEU A 119 -0.95 -1.09 2.61
N GLY A 120 -0.45 -1.52 1.46
CA GLY A 120 0.15 -2.84 1.29
C GLY A 120 -0.84 -4.01 1.35
N GLY A 121 -2.12 -3.75 1.12
CA GLY A 121 -3.16 -4.78 1.07
C GLY A 121 -3.37 -5.35 -0.33
N LYS A 122 -4.42 -6.13 -0.46
CA LYS A 122 -4.81 -6.78 -1.72
C LYS A 122 -6.26 -6.46 -2.06
N MET A 123 -6.54 -6.37 -3.35
CA MET A 123 -7.90 -6.25 -3.88
C MET A 123 -8.14 -7.40 -4.83
N GLU A 124 -9.23 -8.12 -4.64
CA GLU A 124 -9.62 -9.28 -5.41
C GLU A 124 -11.07 -9.13 -5.86
N ARG A 125 -11.35 -9.38 -7.13
CA ARG A 125 -12.71 -9.43 -7.63
C ARG A 125 -13.27 -10.83 -7.35
N LEU A 126 -14.33 -10.92 -6.57
CA LEU A 126 -14.98 -12.19 -6.25
C LEU A 126 -15.91 -12.61 -7.39
N THR A 127 -16.87 -11.77 -7.73
CA THR A 127 -17.85 -12.04 -8.78
C THR A 127 -18.46 -10.72 -9.26
N GLY A 128 -19.00 -10.69 -10.46
CA GLY A 128 -19.71 -9.53 -11.00
C GLY A 128 -19.03 -8.18 -10.69
N GLN A 129 -19.64 -7.39 -9.84
CA GLN A 129 -19.15 -6.11 -9.34
C GLN A 129 -18.86 -6.14 -7.83
N VAL A 130 -18.53 -7.32 -7.29
CA VAL A 130 -18.19 -7.51 -5.88
C VAL A 130 -16.68 -7.69 -5.73
N TYR A 131 -16.09 -6.91 -4.84
CA TYR A 131 -14.65 -6.87 -4.62
C TYR A 131 -14.32 -7.12 -3.15
N LEU A 132 -13.34 -7.96 -2.88
CA LEU A 132 -12.80 -8.19 -1.55
C LEU A 132 -11.49 -7.41 -1.40
N LEU A 133 -11.43 -6.58 -0.39
CA LEU A 133 -10.25 -5.84 0.02
C LEU A 133 -9.69 -6.49 1.29
N THR A 134 -8.45 -6.92 1.24
CA THR A 134 -7.79 -7.60 2.36
C THR A 134 -6.60 -6.76 2.81
N PRO A 135 -6.58 -6.28 4.07
CA PRO A 135 -5.44 -5.53 4.61
C PRO A 135 -4.17 -6.37 4.66
N ALA A 136 -3.01 -5.71 4.80
CA ALA A 136 -1.75 -6.39 5.06
C ALA A 136 -1.86 -7.23 6.36
N ASN A 137 -1.25 -8.41 6.35
CA ASN A 137 -1.24 -9.33 7.50
C ASN A 137 -2.62 -9.87 7.94
N VAL A 138 -3.61 -9.82 7.06
CA VAL A 138 -4.93 -10.42 7.27
C VAL A 138 -5.18 -11.46 6.18
N GLU A 139 -5.76 -12.58 6.56
CA GLU A 139 -6.18 -13.62 5.62
C GLU A 139 -7.66 -13.95 5.83
N VAL A 140 -8.38 -14.05 4.71
CA VAL A 140 -9.76 -14.52 4.68
C VAL A 140 -9.74 -16.00 4.31
N SER A 141 -10.40 -16.83 5.12
CA SER A 141 -10.42 -18.27 4.91
C SER A 141 -11.13 -18.64 3.59
N ALA A 142 -10.79 -19.82 3.06
CA ALA A 142 -11.46 -20.35 1.86
C ALA A 142 -12.97 -20.56 2.07
N ASP A 143 -13.37 -20.94 3.28
CA ASP A 143 -14.78 -21.12 3.62
C ASP A 143 -15.54 -19.79 3.64
N GLU A 144 -14.91 -18.73 4.16
CA GLU A 144 -15.50 -17.40 4.16
C GLU A 144 -15.62 -16.84 2.74
N ARG A 145 -14.60 -17.04 1.91
CA ARG A 145 -14.66 -16.65 0.48
C ARG A 145 -15.79 -17.38 -0.25
N ARG A 146 -15.97 -18.66 0.03
CA ARG A 146 -17.06 -19.44 -0.55
C ARG A 146 -18.43 -18.91 -0.14
N ARG A 147 -18.61 -18.56 1.14
CA ARG A 147 -19.85 -17.96 1.63
C ARG A 147 -20.12 -16.61 0.95
N LEU A 148 -19.09 -15.80 0.73
CA LEU A 148 -19.24 -14.52 0.03
C LEU A 148 -19.67 -14.70 -1.42
N LEU A 149 -19.19 -15.76 -2.07
CA LEU A 149 -19.62 -16.11 -3.43
C LEU A 149 -21.06 -16.65 -3.47
N GLU A 150 -21.50 -17.33 -2.43
CA GLU A 150 -22.87 -17.82 -2.30
C GLU A 150 -23.87 -16.70 -2.02
N LEU A 151 -23.48 -15.67 -1.30
CA LEU A 151 -24.32 -14.47 -1.04
C LEU A 151 -24.66 -13.70 -2.32
N ASP A 152 -23.84 -13.81 -3.37
CA ASP A 152 -24.08 -13.15 -4.67
C ASP A 152 -25.01 -13.92 -5.59
N LEU A 153 -25.36 -15.16 -5.24
CA LEU A 153 -26.24 -16.00 -6.05
C LEU A 153 -27.72 -15.91 -5.66
N ASP A 154 -28.01 -15.20 -4.56
CA ASP A 154 -29.35 -15.17 -3.96
C ASP A 154 -30.13 -13.86 -4.24
N ASP A 155 -29.61 -13.01 -5.17
CA ASP A 155 -30.25 -11.73 -5.50
C ASP A 155 -30.69 -11.71 -6.99
#